data_93356b00baf4fb7152eee756833e72d3
#
_entry.id   93356b00baf4fb7152eee756833e72d3
#
_cell.length_a   1.000
_cell.length_b   1.000
_cell.length_c   1.000
_cell.angle_alpha   90.00
_cell.angle_beta   90.00
_cell.angle_gamma   90.00
#
_symmetry.space_group_name_H-M   'P 1'
#
loop_
_entity.id
_entity.type
_entity.pdbx_description
1 polymer ?
#
loop_
_entity_poly.entity_id
_entity_poly.type
_entity_poly.pdbx_seq_one_letter_code
_entity_poly.pdbx_strand_id
1 'polypeptide(L)'
;MKKDTQTLYDLQPGDVQEEKPHRVQKRRRSRKWLWLTLTVLVVLGVVAAAVLWDANSFDGLRRSIIYARAEKDETGCAKLYYYENDATSRFTALEGSLVMVAANQIRVLDEHSNALYQTGVRFLSPDLAAGGDIAVAYDIGGTVLYVMDSKGLRWQQEVEGDLIAVTVTSHG
;
A
#
# COMPACT_ATOMS: atom_id res chain seq x y z
N MET A 1 87.25 48.85 22.65
CA MET A 1 88.22 47.73 22.37
C MET A 1 87.45 46.73 21.56
N LYS A 2 87.89 46.60 20.29
CA LYS A 2 87.98 45.46 19.35
C LYS A 2 86.72 44.65 19.23
N LYS A 3 86.06 44.71 18.05
CA LYS A 3 86.24 43.82 16.88
C LYS A 3 85.55 42.49 17.17
N ASP A 4 84.62 41.99 16.35
CA ASP A 4 84.82 41.61 14.98
C ASP A 4 83.52 41.52 14.17
N THR A 5 83.62 42.14 13.08
CA THR A 5 82.85 41.97 11.87
C THR A 5 83.24 40.61 11.23
N GLN A 6 82.35 40.01 10.48
CA GLN A 6 82.36 38.80 9.64
C GLN A 6 81.67 37.63 10.31
N THR A 7 80.52 37.23 9.74
CA THR A 7 80.42 36.59 8.49
C THR A 7 78.99 36.69 7.92
N LEU A 8 78.85 37.61 7.06
CA LEU A 8 77.81 37.60 6.04
C LEU A 8 78.49 36.96 4.84
N TYR A 9 78.16 35.77 4.46
CA TYR A 9 78.36 35.09 3.17
C TYR A 9 78.46 33.57 3.36
N ASP A 10 77.32 32.92 3.49
CA ASP A 10 77.20 31.56 2.97
C ASP A 10 75.71 31.21 2.86
N LEU A 11 75.02 31.96 1.95
CA LEU A 11 73.77 31.47 1.41
C LEU A 11 74.09 30.74 0.13
N GLN A 12 74.25 29.42 0.27
CA GLN A 12 74.31 28.52 -0.87
C GLN A 12 72.95 28.54 -1.59
N PRO A 13 72.93 28.81 -2.89
CA PRO A 13 71.71 28.68 -3.69
C PRO A 13 71.58 27.22 -4.13
N GLY A 14 70.78 26.50 -3.47
CA GLY A 14 70.54 25.10 -3.87
C GLY A 14 69.55 24.44 -2.98
N ASP A 15 68.36 24.39 -3.39
CA ASP A 15 67.31 23.41 -3.25
C ASP A 15 65.95 24.05 -3.10
N VAL A 16 65.57 24.79 -4.14
CA VAL A 16 64.15 24.98 -4.41
C VAL A 16 63.65 23.65 -4.95
N GLN A 17 63.19 22.78 -4.07
CA GLN A 17 62.42 21.62 -4.48
C GLN A 17 61.16 22.14 -5.12
N GLU A 18 61.11 22.09 -6.44
CA GLU A 18 59.92 22.27 -7.26
C GLU A 18 58.92 21.20 -6.85
N GLU A 19 57.98 21.59 -5.99
CA GLU A 19 56.82 20.79 -5.63
C GLU A 19 56.00 20.55 -6.90
N LYS A 20 56.23 19.39 -7.52
CA LYS A 20 55.51 18.96 -8.72
C LYS A 20 54.03 18.93 -8.35
N PRO A 21 53.12 19.66 -9.08
CA PRO A 21 51.71 19.66 -8.79
C PRO A 21 51.20 18.23 -8.88
N HIS A 22 50.64 17.73 -7.79
CA HIS A 22 49.94 16.47 -7.76
C HIS A 22 48.84 16.50 -8.83
N ARG A 23 49.12 15.93 -9.99
CA ARG A 23 48.08 15.66 -11.02
C ARG A 23 47.06 14.74 -10.41
N VAL A 24 45.93 15.33 -9.98
CA VAL A 24 44.72 14.59 -9.69
C VAL A 24 44.34 13.83 -10.95
N GLN A 25 44.69 12.56 -10.99
CA GLN A 25 44.27 11.66 -12.06
C GLN A 25 42.72 11.58 -11.97
N LYS A 26 42.06 12.41 -12.78
CA LYS A 26 40.63 12.30 -13.05
C LYS A 26 40.41 10.90 -13.64
N ARG A 27 40.03 9.95 -12.77
CA ARG A 27 39.73 8.56 -13.14
C ARG A 27 38.66 8.63 -14.23
N ARG A 28 39.08 8.49 -15.48
CA ARG A 28 38.16 8.34 -16.62
C ARG A 28 37.36 7.08 -16.35
N ARG A 29 36.19 7.24 -15.72
CA ARG A 29 35.19 6.16 -15.62
C ARG A 29 35.01 5.65 -17.04
N SER A 30 35.48 4.43 -17.29
CA SER A 30 35.51 3.87 -18.64
C SER A 30 34.08 3.88 -19.17
N ARG A 31 33.89 4.37 -20.39
CA ARG A 31 32.61 4.36 -21.09
C ARG A 31 31.92 2.99 -21.00
N LYS A 32 32.71 1.93 -20.90
CA LYS A 32 32.25 0.54 -20.72
C LYS A 32 31.46 0.36 -19.42
N TRP A 33 31.83 1.02 -18.34
CA TRP A 33 31.11 0.93 -17.06
C TRP A 33 29.74 1.65 -17.11
N LEU A 34 29.69 2.79 -17.82
CA LEU A 34 28.42 3.49 -18.08
C LEU A 34 27.46 2.64 -18.93
N TRP A 35 27.99 1.98 -19.95
CA TRP A 35 27.18 1.07 -20.77
C TRP A 35 26.69 -0.14 -19.96
N LEU A 36 27.50 -0.70 -19.09
CA LEU A 36 27.14 -1.83 -18.25
C LEU A 36 26.07 -1.45 -17.24
N THR A 37 26.17 -0.29 -16.58
CA THR A 37 25.13 0.21 -15.67
C THR A 37 23.81 0.52 -16.42
N LEU A 38 23.90 1.07 -17.63
CA LEU A 38 22.72 1.33 -18.46
C LEU A 38 22.03 0.02 -18.86
N THR A 39 22.78 -0.99 -19.27
CA THR A 39 22.22 -2.30 -19.62
C THR A 39 21.51 -2.96 -18.44
N VAL A 40 22.14 -2.94 -17.25
CA VAL A 40 21.51 -3.47 -16.02
C VAL A 40 20.21 -2.72 -15.69
N LEU A 41 20.20 -1.40 -15.86
CA LEU A 41 19.02 -0.57 -15.58
C LEU A 41 17.89 -0.86 -16.57
N VAL A 42 18.21 -1.08 -17.86
CA VAL A 42 17.24 -1.45 -18.89
C VAL A 42 16.67 -2.86 -18.62
N VAL A 43 17.51 -3.84 -18.26
CA VAL A 43 17.06 -5.20 -17.93
C VAL A 43 16.15 -5.17 -16.70
N LEU A 44 16.53 -4.42 -15.66
CA LEU A 44 15.68 -4.22 -14.46
C LEU A 44 14.35 -3.55 -14.81
N GLY A 45 14.37 -2.58 -15.70
CA GLY A 45 13.16 -1.92 -16.21
C GLY A 45 12.24 -2.85 -16.98
N VAL A 46 12.80 -3.71 -17.84
CA VAL A 46 12.03 -4.71 -18.59
C VAL A 46 11.43 -5.77 -17.66
N VAL A 47 12.19 -6.26 -16.69
CA VAL A 47 11.70 -7.21 -15.67
C VAL A 47 10.60 -6.57 -14.82
N ALA A 48 10.80 -5.34 -14.39
CA ALA A 48 9.78 -4.59 -13.66
C ALA A 48 8.52 -4.38 -14.50
N ALA A 49 8.66 -4.04 -15.79
CA ALA A 49 7.54 -3.87 -16.69
C ALA A 49 6.80 -5.21 -16.94
N ALA A 50 7.52 -6.33 -17.10
CA ALA A 50 6.92 -7.65 -17.28
C ALA A 50 6.15 -8.11 -16.02
N VAL A 51 6.71 -7.85 -14.83
CA VAL A 51 6.04 -8.14 -13.55
C VAL A 51 4.82 -7.22 -13.34
N LEU A 52 4.91 -5.96 -13.80
CA LEU A 52 3.81 -5.00 -13.73
C LEU A 52 2.69 -5.27 -14.73
N TRP A 53 2.99 -5.98 -15.85
CA TRP A 53 1.99 -6.31 -16.86
C TRP A 53 1.07 -7.46 -16.44
N ASP A 54 1.52 -8.29 -15.51
CA ASP A 54 0.71 -9.34 -14.93
C ASP A 54 -0.04 -8.77 -13.70
N ALA A 55 -1.26 -8.25 -13.96
CA ALA A 55 -2.10 -7.61 -12.94
C ALA A 55 -2.38 -8.50 -11.72
N ASN A 56 -2.31 -9.83 -11.87
CA ASN A 56 -2.46 -10.78 -10.77
C ASN A 56 -1.24 -10.86 -9.83
N SER A 57 -0.03 -10.54 -10.31
CA SER A 57 1.17 -10.57 -9.48
C SER A 57 1.23 -9.42 -8.49
N PHE A 58 0.57 -8.30 -8.80
CA PHE A 58 0.51 -7.13 -7.92
C PHE A 58 -0.34 -7.38 -6.68
N ASP A 59 -1.42 -8.13 -6.81
CA ASP A 59 -2.29 -8.49 -5.69
C ASP A 59 -1.55 -9.32 -4.63
N GLY A 60 -0.68 -10.22 -5.05
CA GLY A 60 0.17 -11.00 -4.14
C GLY A 60 1.17 -10.12 -3.37
N LEU A 61 1.82 -9.19 -4.09
CA LEU A 61 2.79 -8.28 -3.48
C LEU A 61 2.11 -7.25 -2.55
N ARG A 62 0.98 -6.69 -3.01
CA ARG A 62 0.16 -5.78 -2.21
C ARG A 62 -0.34 -6.45 -0.94
N ARG A 63 -0.87 -7.67 -1.05
CA ARG A 63 -1.26 -8.49 0.11
C ARG A 63 -0.09 -8.73 1.05
N SER A 64 1.08 -9.13 0.53
CA SER A 64 2.27 -9.36 1.35
C SER A 64 2.71 -8.11 2.12
N ILE A 65 2.66 -6.93 1.51
CA ILE A 65 3.00 -5.66 2.15
C ILE A 65 1.95 -5.26 3.19
N ILE A 66 0.66 -5.43 2.87
CA ILE A 66 -0.45 -5.14 3.79
C ILE A 66 -0.37 -6.06 5.01
N TYR A 67 -0.19 -7.37 4.82
CA TYR A 67 -0.04 -8.31 5.92
C TYR A 67 1.24 -8.09 6.75
N ALA A 68 2.32 -7.61 6.13
CA ALA A 68 3.54 -7.27 6.87
C ALA A 68 3.39 -6.03 7.75
N ARG A 69 2.45 -5.14 7.40
CA ARG A 69 2.14 -3.91 8.15
C ARG A 69 0.91 -4.02 9.05
N ALA A 70 0.13 -5.11 8.92
CA ALA A 70 -1.02 -5.33 9.79
C ALA A 70 -0.58 -5.37 11.25
N GLU A 71 -1.34 -4.74 12.14
CA GLU A 71 -1.15 -4.88 13.58
C GLU A 71 -1.30 -6.35 13.94
N LYS A 72 -0.23 -6.90 14.47
CA LYS A 72 -0.19 -8.28 14.93
C LYS A 72 -0.51 -8.30 16.41
N ASP A 73 -1.25 -9.29 16.81
CA ASP A 73 -1.45 -9.59 18.22
C ASP A 73 -0.14 -10.12 18.87
N GLU A 74 -0.14 -10.36 20.17
CA GLU A 74 0.99 -10.89 20.92
C GLU A 74 1.48 -12.26 20.40
N THR A 75 0.65 -12.96 19.62
CA THR A 75 0.95 -14.25 19.00
C THR A 75 1.50 -14.13 17.58
N GLY A 76 1.57 -12.91 17.04
CA GLY A 76 2.04 -12.62 15.68
C GLY A 76 1.00 -12.86 14.60
N CYS A 77 -0.24 -13.13 14.98
CA CYS A 77 -1.39 -13.29 14.09
C CYS A 77 -2.06 -11.94 13.80
N ALA A 78 -2.83 -11.85 12.72
CA ALA A 78 -3.68 -10.71 12.47
C ALA A 78 -4.72 -10.56 13.60
N LYS A 79 -5.03 -9.28 13.93
CA LYS A 79 -6.01 -8.98 14.97
C LYS A 79 -7.33 -9.69 14.70
N LEU A 80 -7.79 -10.48 15.67
CA LEU A 80 -9.06 -11.19 15.58
C LEU A 80 -10.21 -10.20 15.78
N TYR A 81 -11.15 -10.21 14.85
CA TYR A 81 -12.39 -9.50 14.99
C TYR A 81 -13.48 -10.47 15.50
N TYR A 82 -14.00 -10.19 16.69
CA TYR A 82 -15.10 -10.95 17.25
C TYR A 82 -16.43 -10.35 16.79
N TYR A 83 -17.24 -11.15 16.15
CA TYR A 83 -18.61 -10.78 15.79
C TYR A 83 -19.60 -11.76 16.42
N GLU A 84 -20.77 -11.30 16.75
CA GLU A 84 -21.85 -12.17 17.18
C GLU A 84 -22.21 -13.10 16.01
N ASN A 85 -21.91 -14.38 16.18
CA ASN A 85 -22.17 -15.37 15.15
C ASN A 85 -23.66 -15.70 15.13
N ASP A 86 -24.37 -15.07 14.24
CA ASP A 86 -25.73 -15.47 13.86
C ASP A 86 -25.64 -16.36 12.61
N ALA A 87 -26.36 -17.47 12.61
CA ALA A 87 -26.39 -18.42 11.47
C ALA A 87 -26.87 -17.74 10.17
N THR A 88 -27.48 -16.57 10.28
CA THR A 88 -28.00 -15.77 9.16
C THR A 88 -27.03 -14.70 8.66
N SER A 89 -25.87 -14.53 9.29
CA SER A 89 -24.88 -13.51 8.88
C SER A 89 -24.36 -13.74 7.46
N ARG A 90 -24.29 -12.67 6.69
CA ARG A 90 -23.76 -12.64 5.31
C ARG A 90 -22.56 -11.72 5.24
N PHE A 91 -21.60 -12.07 4.39
CA PHE A 91 -20.35 -11.34 4.23
C PHE A 91 -20.04 -11.16 2.76
N THR A 92 -19.52 -10.00 2.39
CA THR A 92 -18.92 -9.76 1.07
C THR A 92 -17.70 -8.84 1.22
N ALA A 93 -16.71 -9.05 0.37
CA ALA A 93 -15.57 -8.17 0.28
C ALA A 93 -15.80 -7.15 -0.83
N LEU A 94 -15.65 -5.89 -0.52
CA LEU A 94 -15.50 -4.79 -1.46
C LEU A 94 -14.04 -4.37 -1.52
N GLU A 95 -13.69 -3.50 -2.46
CA GLU A 95 -12.33 -3.02 -2.60
C GLU A 95 -11.80 -2.39 -1.28
N GLY A 96 -10.93 -3.11 -0.57
CA GLY A 96 -10.32 -2.67 0.69
C GLY A 96 -11.22 -2.71 1.92
N SER A 97 -12.45 -3.24 1.84
CA SER A 97 -13.37 -3.33 2.97
C SER A 97 -14.18 -4.61 2.99
N LEU A 98 -14.71 -4.95 4.17
CA LEU A 98 -15.57 -6.09 4.42
C LEU A 98 -16.95 -5.58 4.83
N VAL A 99 -17.99 -5.96 4.08
CA VAL A 99 -19.38 -5.72 4.46
C VAL A 99 -19.92 -6.95 5.17
N MET A 100 -20.50 -6.73 6.33
CA MET A 100 -21.14 -7.74 7.14
C MET A 100 -22.60 -7.33 7.39
N VAL A 101 -23.51 -8.24 7.14
CA VAL A 101 -24.94 -8.08 7.41
C VAL A 101 -25.39 -9.20 8.31
N ALA A 102 -26.04 -8.84 9.40
CA ALA A 102 -26.63 -9.76 10.37
C ALA A 102 -28.08 -9.35 10.66
N ALA A 103 -28.81 -10.16 11.41
CA ALA A 103 -30.21 -9.90 11.76
C ALA A 103 -30.42 -8.56 12.48
N ASN A 104 -29.43 -8.12 13.25
CA ASN A 104 -29.51 -6.94 14.11
C ASN A 104 -28.63 -5.75 13.69
N GLN A 105 -27.73 -5.94 12.70
CA GLN A 105 -26.78 -4.91 12.34
C GLN A 105 -26.21 -5.07 10.93
N ILE A 106 -25.83 -3.94 10.36
CA ILE A 106 -24.99 -3.87 9.16
C ILE A 106 -23.69 -3.18 9.56
N ARG A 107 -22.56 -3.70 9.12
CA ARG A 107 -21.22 -3.11 9.31
C ARG A 107 -20.41 -3.11 8.03
N VAL A 108 -19.64 -2.06 7.85
CA VAL A 108 -18.57 -1.97 6.85
C VAL A 108 -17.29 -1.77 7.61
N LEU A 109 -16.33 -2.68 7.42
CA LEU A 109 -15.03 -2.69 8.11
C LEU A 109 -13.93 -2.38 7.11
N ASP A 110 -12.92 -1.64 7.52
CA ASP A 110 -11.71 -1.43 6.74
C ASP A 110 -10.75 -2.64 6.83
N GLU A 111 -9.61 -2.54 6.16
CA GLU A 111 -8.56 -3.57 6.16
C GLU A 111 -7.91 -3.80 7.55
N HIS A 112 -8.13 -2.87 8.51
CA HIS A 112 -7.65 -2.94 9.88
C HIS A 112 -8.73 -3.37 10.87
N SER A 113 -9.91 -3.80 10.37
CA SER A 113 -11.08 -4.18 11.17
C SER A 113 -11.71 -3.02 11.96
N ASN A 114 -11.44 -1.78 11.57
CA ASN A 114 -12.16 -0.63 12.11
C ASN A 114 -13.51 -0.48 11.41
N ALA A 115 -14.54 -0.14 12.16
CA ALA A 115 -15.84 0.11 11.58
C ALA A 115 -15.86 1.46 10.85
N LEU A 116 -15.97 1.43 9.52
CA LEU A 116 -16.22 2.61 8.69
C LEU A 116 -17.67 3.05 8.77
N TYR A 117 -18.56 2.07 8.87
CA TYR A 117 -19.99 2.28 9.03
C TYR A 117 -20.59 1.19 9.90
N GLN A 118 -21.56 1.54 10.74
CA GLN A 118 -22.33 0.61 11.53
C GLN A 118 -23.74 1.17 11.73
N THR A 119 -24.77 0.34 11.52
CA THR A 119 -26.14 0.68 11.84
C THR A 119 -26.89 -0.52 12.38
N GLY A 120 -27.82 -0.28 13.27
CA GLY A 120 -28.75 -1.29 13.75
C GLY A 120 -29.89 -1.48 12.77
N VAL A 121 -30.22 -2.71 12.47
CA VAL A 121 -31.39 -3.11 11.63
C VAL A 121 -32.16 -4.20 12.34
N ARG A 122 -33.32 -4.55 11.79
CA ARG A 122 -34.10 -5.72 12.23
C ARG A 122 -34.48 -6.52 11.00
N PHE A 123 -33.65 -7.47 10.65
CA PHE A 123 -33.86 -8.39 9.55
C PHE A 123 -34.31 -9.74 10.07
N LEU A 124 -35.22 -10.37 9.41
CA LEU A 124 -35.65 -11.73 9.69
C LEU A 124 -34.87 -12.73 8.87
N SER A 125 -34.58 -12.39 7.65
CA SER A 125 -33.79 -13.21 6.71
C SER A 125 -32.82 -12.32 5.93
N PRO A 126 -31.73 -11.87 6.58
CA PRO A 126 -30.77 -10.97 5.95
C PRO A 126 -30.11 -11.63 4.75
N ASP A 127 -29.99 -10.87 3.68
CA ASP A 127 -29.25 -11.28 2.50
C ASP A 127 -28.42 -10.13 1.95
N LEU A 128 -27.42 -10.46 1.11
CA LEU A 128 -26.40 -9.54 0.66
C LEU A 128 -26.03 -9.86 -0.79
N ALA A 129 -26.30 -8.91 -1.68
CA ALA A 129 -25.84 -8.94 -3.07
C ALA A 129 -24.66 -8.00 -3.26
N ALA A 130 -23.69 -8.39 -4.07
CA ALA A 130 -22.55 -7.53 -4.39
C ALA A 130 -22.17 -7.62 -5.87
N GLY A 131 -21.68 -6.49 -6.41
CA GLY A 131 -21.18 -6.39 -7.77
C GLY A 131 -20.32 -5.15 -7.94
N GLY A 132 -19.14 -5.31 -8.52
CA GLY A 132 -18.19 -4.22 -8.64
C GLY A 132 -17.74 -3.67 -7.28
N ASP A 133 -17.96 -2.38 -7.06
CA ASP A 133 -17.63 -1.65 -5.84
C ASP A 133 -18.83 -1.42 -4.89
N ILE A 134 -19.97 -2.05 -5.18
CA ILE A 134 -21.23 -1.86 -4.47
C ILE A 134 -21.70 -3.17 -3.83
N ALA A 135 -22.21 -3.07 -2.62
CA ALA A 135 -22.96 -4.13 -1.93
C ALA A 135 -24.34 -3.61 -1.54
N VAL A 136 -25.33 -4.48 -1.61
CA VAL A 136 -26.71 -4.18 -1.23
C VAL A 136 -27.15 -5.17 -0.17
N ALA A 137 -27.41 -4.67 1.03
CA ALA A 137 -28.01 -5.44 2.12
C ALA A 137 -29.51 -5.24 2.14
N TYR A 138 -30.24 -6.32 2.33
CA TYR A 138 -31.71 -6.32 2.39
C TYR A 138 -32.22 -7.48 3.23
N ASP A 139 -33.49 -7.42 3.60
CA ASP A 139 -34.20 -8.53 4.23
C ASP A 139 -35.10 -9.22 3.20
N ILE A 140 -35.02 -10.52 3.09
CA ILE A 140 -35.93 -11.28 2.22
C ILE A 140 -37.34 -11.19 2.83
N GLY A 141 -38.28 -10.63 2.06
CA GLY A 141 -39.62 -10.29 2.53
C GLY A 141 -39.73 -8.90 3.18
N GLY A 142 -38.62 -8.15 3.24
CA GLY A 142 -38.63 -6.74 3.67
C GLY A 142 -38.84 -5.77 2.52
N THR A 143 -38.95 -4.49 2.84
CA THR A 143 -39.19 -3.40 1.86
C THR A 143 -38.01 -2.42 1.77
N VAL A 144 -36.98 -2.57 2.59
CA VAL A 144 -35.87 -1.63 2.66
C VAL A 144 -34.56 -2.28 2.21
N LEU A 145 -33.84 -1.57 1.35
CA LEU A 145 -32.49 -1.96 0.92
C LEU A 145 -31.48 -0.88 1.31
N TYR A 146 -30.30 -1.33 1.63
CA TYR A 146 -29.16 -0.50 2.03
C TYR A 146 -28.04 -0.69 1.01
N VAL A 147 -27.71 0.38 0.28
CA VAL A 147 -26.63 0.36 -0.71
C VAL A 147 -25.37 0.91 -0.10
N MET A 148 -24.32 0.12 -0.14
CA MET A 148 -23.03 0.39 0.49
C MET A 148 -21.90 0.34 -0.52
N ASP A 149 -20.85 1.07 -0.25
CA ASP A 149 -19.57 0.99 -0.93
C ASP A 149 -18.43 0.70 0.07
N SER A 150 -17.19 0.77 -0.40
CA SER A 150 -16.00 0.57 0.44
C SER A 150 -15.83 1.62 1.55
N LYS A 151 -16.61 2.70 1.56
CA LYS A 151 -16.56 3.79 2.55
C LYS A 151 -17.71 3.74 3.56
N GLY A 152 -18.77 2.97 3.26
CA GLY A 152 -19.93 2.85 4.11
C GLY A 152 -21.26 2.91 3.35
N LEU A 153 -22.31 3.43 4.01
CA LEU A 153 -23.62 3.58 3.40
C LEU A 153 -23.61 4.69 2.35
N ARG A 154 -23.98 4.36 1.10
CA ARG A 154 -24.23 5.35 0.05
C ARG A 154 -25.63 5.93 0.13
N TRP A 155 -26.63 5.06 0.19
CA TRP A 155 -28.03 5.45 0.32
C TRP A 155 -28.88 4.27 0.79
N GLN A 156 -30.07 4.58 1.27
CA GLN A 156 -31.09 3.65 1.68
C GLN A 156 -32.35 3.93 0.88
N GLN A 157 -33.00 2.88 0.45
CA GLN A 157 -34.25 3.00 -0.34
C GLN A 157 -35.33 2.07 0.22
N GLU A 158 -36.52 2.59 0.34
CA GLU A 158 -37.72 1.79 0.55
C GLU A 158 -38.39 1.53 -0.80
N VAL A 159 -38.81 0.31 -1.03
CA VAL A 159 -39.47 -0.14 -2.25
C VAL A 159 -40.93 -0.50 -1.98
N GLU A 160 -41.76 -0.37 -3.00
CA GLU A 160 -43.12 -0.83 -2.93
C GLU A 160 -43.18 -2.35 -3.16
N GLY A 161 -43.41 -3.11 -2.09
CA GLY A 161 -43.51 -4.57 -2.11
C GLY A 161 -42.30 -5.29 -1.52
N ASP A 162 -42.48 -6.59 -1.33
CA ASP A 162 -41.50 -7.44 -0.65
C ASP A 162 -40.33 -7.76 -1.54
N LEU A 163 -39.11 -7.59 -1.01
CA LEU A 163 -37.85 -7.96 -1.66
C LEU A 163 -37.67 -9.48 -1.62
N ILE A 164 -37.57 -10.11 -2.76
CA ILE A 164 -37.29 -11.54 -2.88
C ILE A 164 -35.80 -11.78 -3.18
N ALA A 165 -35.27 -11.00 -4.09
CA ALA A 165 -33.84 -11.08 -4.50
C ALA A 165 -33.40 -9.75 -5.07
N VAL A 166 -32.12 -9.45 -4.88
CA VAL A 166 -31.44 -8.27 -5.44
C VAL A 166 -30.22 -8.76 -6.23
N THR A 167 -29.99 -8.14 -7.36
CA THR A 167 -28.79 -8.38 -8.16
C THR A 167 -28.09 -7.07 -8.44
N VAL A 168 -26.79 -7.03 -8.23
CA VAL A 168 -25.95 -5.88 -8.51
C VAL A 168 -25.12 -6.18 -9.76
N THR A 169 -25.18 -5.30 -10.75
CA THR A 169 -24.37 -5.41 -11.97
C THR A 169 -23.14 -4.52 -11.85
N SER A 170 -22.03 -4.92 -12.51
CA SER A 170 -20.77 -4.18 -12.49
C SER A 170 -20.81 -2.82 -13.19
N HIS A 171 -21.96 -2.44 -13.76
CA HIS A 171 -22.12 -1.19 -14.50
C HIS A 171 -23.05 -0.18 -13.78
N GLY A 172 -23.40 -0.43 -12.53
CA GLY A 172 -24.17 0.48 -11.66
C GLY A 172 -25.66 0.46 -11.94
#